data_9864bd6762ef69c8c8e73e87ddce65ac
#
_entry.id   9864bd6762ef69c8c8e73e87ddce65ac
#
_cell.length_a   1.000
_cell.length_b   1.000
_cell.length_c   1.000
_cell.angle_alpha   90.00
_cell.angle_beta   90.00
_cell.angle_gamma   90.00
#
_symmetry.space_group_name_H-M   'P 1'
#
loop_
_entity.id
_entity.type
_entity.pdbx_description
1 polymer ?
#
loop_
_entity_poly.entity_id
_entity_poly.type
_entity_poly.pdbx_seq_one_letter_code
_entity_poly.pdbx_strand_id
1 'polypeptide(L)'
;MKPATSDVAHKLVALKVLIVDDEPAMRKVTHSLLQAIGIRTVYEANDGNSGLAAIRRLSPDVVIVDWEMPHPNGPAFVRMVRSPDTFPIPHVPIIMLTGHGERSRVVAAVNLGVNDFLVKPVSTKALLARLVSLIANPRRMVRIGDYYGPEPRRLSNLKPESEVAWV
;
A
#
# COMPACT_ATOMS: atom_id res chain seq x y z
N MET A 1 11.94 -14.15 15.11
CA MET A 1 12.71 -13.11 15.82
C MET A 1 12.32 -11.74 15.27
N LYS A 2 11.92 -10.81 16.13
CA LYS A 2 11.63 -9.44 15.66
C LYS A 2 12.95 -8.78 15.27
N PRO A 3 13.02 -8.11 14.12
CA PRO A 3 14.23 -7.39 13.74
C PRO A 3 14.56 -6.31 14.77
N ALA A 4 15.83 -6.06 14.99
CA ALA A 4 16.27 -4.99 15.88
C ALA A 4 15.78 -3.63 15.35
N THR A 5 15.48 -2.69 16.23
CA THR A 5 14.97 -1.37 15.87
C THR A 5 15.87 -0.65 14.83
N SER A 6 17.18 -0.84 14.95
CA SER A 6 18.16 -0.27 14.00
C SER A 6 18.04 -0.90 12.61
N ASP A 7 17.72 -2.20 12.52
CA ASP A 7 17.56 -2.89 11.24
C ASP A 7 16.31 -2.40 10.49
N VAL A 8 15.20 -2.21 11.21
CA VAL A 8 13.98 -1.63 10.64
C VAL A 8 14.23 -0.21 10.14
N ALA A 9 14.93 0.62 10.90
CA ALA A 9 15.25 1.98 10.50
C ALA A 9 16.10 2.02 9.22
N HIS A 10 17.11 1.16 9.10
CA HIS A 10 17.92 1.06 7.88
C HIS A 10 17.11 0.61 6.67
N LYS A 11 16.26 -0.39 6.83
CA LYS A 11 15.38 -0.86 5.76
C LYS A 11 14.38 0.19 5.34
N LEU A 12 13.84 0.95 6.30
CA LEU A 12 12.88 2.01 6.04
C LEU A 12 13.44 3.09 5.11
N VAL A 13 14.62 3.63 5.42
CA VAL A 13 15.22 4.70 4.60
C VAL A 13 15.69 4.20 3.23
N ALA A 14 15.92 2.91 3.08
CA ALA A 14 16.33 2.27 1.83
C ALA A 14 15.15 1.87 0.93
N LEU A 15 13.89 1.99 1.39
CA LEU A 15 12.73 1.65 0.60
C LEU A 15 12.63 2.49 -0.67
N LYS A 16 12.30 1.83 -1.78
CA LYS A 16 11.86 2.48 -3.01
C LYS A 16 10.34 2.52 -3.00
N VAL A 17 9.76 3.70 -2.93
CA VAL A 17 8.31 3.89 -2.85
C VAL A 17 7.80 4.53 -4.14
N LEU A 18 6.77 3.92 -4.72
CA LEU A 18 6.04 4.47 -5.87
C LEU A 18 4.72 5.05 -5.40
N ILE A 19 4.45 6.31 -5.74
CA ILE A 19 3.17 6.98 -5.53
C ILE A 19 2.40 6.97 -6.84
N VAL A 20 1.15 6.50 -6.82
CA VAL A 20 0.24 6.52 -7.97
C VAL A 20 -0.99 7.35 -7.60
N ASP A 21 -1.07 8.56 -8.13
CA ASP A 21 -2.14 9.52 -7.85
C ASP A 21 -2.25 10.49 -9.03
N ASP A 22 -3.46 10.71 -9.53
CA ASP A 22 -3.70 11.62 -10.66
C ASP A 22 -3.72 13.10 -10.25
N GLU A 23 -3.84 13.40 -8.96
CA GLU A 23 -3.88 14.76 -8.43
C GLU A 23 -2.48 15.25 -8.04
N PRO A 24 -1.90 16.22 -8.78
CA PRO A 24 -0.53 16.69 -8.52
C PRO A 24 -0.31 17.20 -7.10
N ALA A 25 -1.29 17.93 -6.54
CA ALA A 25 -1.21 18.48 -5.19
C ALA A 25 -1.11 17.36 -4.14
N MET A 26 -1.92 16.32 -4.28
CA MET A 26 -1.91 15.18 -3.36
C MET A 26 -0.65 14.33 -3.51
N ARG A 27 -0.18 14.12 -4.74
CA ARG A 27 1.13 13.46 -4.95
C ARG A 27 2.24 14.18 -4.23
N LYS A 28 2.26 15.51 -4.32
CA LYS A 28 3.26 16.34 -3.64
C LYS A 28 3.17 16.22 -2.12
N VAL A 29 1.97 16.20 -1.56
CA VAL A 29 1.76 16.00 -0.12
C VAL A 29 2.31 14.63 0.32
N THR A 30 1.94 13.56 -0.37
CA THR A 30 2.42 12.20 -0.06
C THR A 30 3.93 12.11 -0.18
N HIS A 31 4.52 12.69 -1.22
CA HIS A 31 5.97 12.76 -1.41
C HIS A 31 6.65 13.45 -0.23
N SER A 32 6.10 14.58 0.22
CA SER A 32 6.63 15.33 1.37
C SER A 32 6.56 14.55 2.66
N LEU A 33 5.49 13.78 2.89
CA LEU A 33 5.36 12.90 4.05
C LEU A 33 6.44 11.82 4.05
N LEU A 34 6.69 11.21 2.89
CA LEU A 34 7.74 10.19 2.73
C LEU A 34 9.13 10.77 2.98
N GLN A 35 9.40 11.96 2.48
CA GLN A 35 10.66 12.66 2.75
C GLN A 35 10.84 12.96 4.24
N ALA A 36 9.79 13.40 4.92
CA ALA A 36 9.81 13.65 6.36
C ALA A 36 10.10 12.38 7.17
N ILE A 37 9.67 11.22 6.68
CA ILE A 37 9.97 9.91 7.27
C ILE A 37 11.45 9.52 7.06
N GLY A 38 12.11 10.09 6.04
CA GLY A 38 13.50 9.79 5.72
C GLY A 38 13.69 8.87 4.51
N ILE A 39 12.64 8.58 3.75
CA ILE A 39 12.72 7.77 2.54
C ILE A 39 13.39 8.57 1.43
N ARG A 40 14.45 8.01 0.85
CA ARG A 40 15.30 8.70 -0.11
C ARG A 40 14.86 8.51 -1.56
N THR A 41 14.24 7.39 -1.87
CA THR A 41 13.87 7.03 -3.24
C THR A 41 12.35 6.98 -3.36
N VAL A 42 11.79 8.02 -3.97
CA VAL A 42 10.35 8.17 -4.21
C VAL A 42 10.12 8.38 -5.70
N TYR A 43 9.30 7.52 -6.29
CA TYR A 43 8.86 7.62 -7.67
C TYR A 43 7.41 8.06 -7.71
N GLU A 44 7.00 8.70 -8.78
CA GLU A 44 5.63 9.18 -8.96
C GLU A 44 5.08 8.74 -10.31
N ALA A 45 3.80 8.36 -10.32
CA ALA A 45 3.02 8.12 -11.52
C ALA A 45 1.69 8.88 -11.40
N ASN A 46 1.23 9.45 -12.50
CA ASN A 46 0.05 10.33 -12.53
C ASN A 46 -1.25 9.62 -12.92
N ASP A 47 -1.20 8.35 -13.22
CA ASP A 47 -2.37 7.50 -13.49
C ASP A 47 -2.07 6.02 -13.27
N GLY A 48 -3.11 5.19 -13.35
CA GLY A 48 -2.95 3.75 -13.12
C GLY A 48 -2.08 3.06 -14.17
N ASN A 49 -2.19 3.44 -15.44
CA ASN A 49 -1.41 2.82 -16.51
C ASN A 49 0.09 3.12 -16.38
N SER A 50 0.44 4.36 -16.10
CA SER A 50 1.83 4.75 -15.83
C SER A 50 2.35 4.12 -14.53
N GLY A 51 1.48 3.94 -13.55
CA GLY A 51 1.79 3.21 -12.32
C GLY A 51 2.15 1.75 -12.58
N LEU A 52 1.37 1.05 -13.39
CA LEU A 52 1.66 -0.35 -13.79
C LEU A 52 3.00 -0.44 -14.53
N ALA A 53 3.25 0.47 -15.45
CA ALA A 53 4.52 0.52 -16.18
C ALA A 53 5.70 0.80 -15.24
N ALA A 54 5.52 1.70 -14.27
CA ALA A 54 6.53 2.03 -13.28
C ALA A 54 6.89 0.83 -12.39
N ILE A 55 5.90 0.05 -11.95
CA ILE A 55 6.15 -1.18 -11.17
C ILE A 55 7.04 -2.14 -11.97
N ARG A 56 6.73 -2.37 -13.24
CA ARG A 56 7.51 -3.27 -14.10
C ARG A 56 8.94 -2.78 -14.30
N ARG A 57 9.13 -1.48 -14.49
CA ARG A 57 10.42 -0.88 -14.80
C ARG A 57 11.31 -0.70 -13.57
N LEU A 58 10.73 -0.29 -12.46
CA LEU A 58 11.46 0.19 -11.27
C LEU A 58 11.50 -0.82 -10.13
N SER A 59 10.62 -1.82 -10.13
CA SER A 59 10.49 -2.80 -9.04
C SER A 59 10.48 -2.13 -7.65
N PRO A 60 9.51 -1.25 -7.37
CA PRO A 60 9.45 -0.58 -6.07
C PRO A 60 9.20 -1.60 -4.94
N ASP A 61 9.59 -1.22 -3.74
CA ASP A 61 9.36 -2.03 -2.54
C ASP A 61 7.96 -1.86 -1.96
N VAL A 62 7.34 -0.71 -2.22
CA VAL A 62 5.98 -0.37 -1.79
C VAL A 62 5.33 0.53 -2.83
N VAL A 63 4.04 0.30 -3.07
CA VAL A 63 3.21 1.17 -3.91
C VAL A 63 2.15 1.82 -3.03
N ILE A 64 2.05 3.14 -3.11
CA ILE A 64 0.98 3.91 -2.47
C ILE A 64 0.06 4.38 -3.59
N VAL A 65 -1.17 3.91 -3.62
CA VAL A 65 -2.12 4.20 -4.69
C VAL A 65 -3.37 4.88 -4.14
N ASP A 66 -3.82 5.93 -4.84
CA ASP A 66 -5.09 6.57 -4.52
C ASP A 66 -6.27 5.75 -5.05
N TRP A 67 -7.36 5.70 -4.29
CA TRP A 67 -8.60 5.07 -4.71
C TRP A 67 -9.26 5.83 -5.87
N GLU A 68 -9.31 7.15 -5.71
CA GLU A 68 -10.01 8.05 -6.62
C GLU A 68 -9.11 8.46 -7.79
N MET A 69 -9.20 7.75 -8.88
CA MET A 69 -8.50 8.08 -10.14
C MET A 69 -9.42 7.80 -11.33
N PRO A 70 -9.20 8.49 -12.47
CA PRO A 70 -9.81 8.05 -13.72
C PRO A 70 -9.42 6.60 -14.04
N HIS A 71 -10.17 5.95 -14.91
CA HIS A 71 -9.89 4.54 -15.23
C HIS A 71 -8.47 4.33 -15.79
N PRO A 72 -7.68 3.35 -15.28
CA PRO A 72 -8.04 2.45 -14.18
C PRO A 72 -7.97 3.16 -12.82
N ASN A 73 -9.07 3.10 -12.07
CA ASN A 73 -9.09 3.63 -10.70
C ASN A 73 -8.25 2.76 -9.75
N GLY A 74 -8.18 3.14 -8.48
CA GLY A 74 -7.39 2.40 -7.48
C GLY A 74 -7.76 0.91 -7.41
N PRO A 75 -9.03 0.54 -7.25
CA PRO A 75 -9.43 -0.87 -7.25
C PRO A 75 -9.06 -1.62 -8.52
N ALA A 76 -9.29 -1.05 -9.69
CA ALA A 76 -8.93 -1.67 -10.96
C ALA A 76 -7.41 -1.86 -11.10
N PHE A 77 -6.64 -0.87 -10.68
CA PHE A 77 -5.19 -0.93 -10.62
C PHE A 77 -4.71 -2.10 -9.75
N VAL A 78 -5.28 -2.23 -8.54
CA VAL A 78 -4.92 -3.33 -7.63
C VAL A 78 -5.26 -4.68 -8.23
N ARG A 79 -6.44 -4.83 -8.85
CA ARG A 79 -6.80 -6.08 -9.54
C ARG A 79 -5.79 -6.45 -10.61
N MET A 80 -5.32 -5.49 -11.40
CA MET A 80 -4.31 -5.73 -12.44
C MET A 80 -2.99 -6.17 -11.84
N VAL A 81 -2.53 -5.55 -10.76
CA VAL A 81 -1.30 -5.94 -10.06
C VAL A 81 -1.44 -7.33 -9.44
N ARG A 82 -2.57 -7.61 -8.78
CA ARG A 82 -2.83 -8.88 -8.08
C ARG A 82 -3.27 -10.03 -8.99
N SER A 83 -2.79 -10.02 -10.22
CA SER A 83 -3.07 -11.06 -11.21
C SER A 83 -1.78 -11.84 -11.51
N PRO A 84 -1.47 -12.90 -10.73
CA PRO A 84 -0.18 -13.58 -10.80
C PRO A 84 0.10 -14.25 -12.14
N ASP A 85 -0.94 -14.55 -12.91
CA ASP A 85 -0.78 -15.18 -14.22
C ASP A 85 -0.41 -14.18 -15.33
N THR A 86 -0.61 -12.89 -15.10
CA THR A 86 -0.44 -11.83 -16.12
C THR A 86 0.47 -10.68 -15.70
N PHE A 87 0.67 -10.47 -14.41
CA PHE A 87 1.50 -9.37 -13.92
C PHE A 87 2.80 -9.89 -13.30
N PRO A 88 3.98 -9.33 -13.66
CA PRO A 88 5.27 -9.92 -13.30
C PRO A 88 5.64 -9.76 -11.82
N ILE A 89 5.10 -8.75 -11.11
CA ILE A 89 5.38 -8.50 -9.69
C ILE A 89 4.05 -8.42 -8.92
N PRO A 90 3.26 -9.50 -8.88
CA PRO A 90 1.92 -9.46 -8.28
C PRO A 90 1.93 -9.35 -6.76
N HIS A 91 3.08 -9.57 -6.13
CA HIS A 91 3.28 -9.60 -4.68
C HIS A 91 3.75 -8.27 -4.10
N VAL A 92 3.94 -7.22 -4.92
CA VAL A 92 4.41 -5.93 -4.41
C VAL A 92 3.47 -5.41 -3.30
N PRO A 93 4.01 -4.96 -2.16
CA PRO A 93 3.20 -4.36 -1.10
C PRO A 93 2.45 -3.12 -1.59
N ILE A 94 1.16 -3.04 -1.28
CA ILE A 94 0.29 -1.93 -1.68
C ILE A 94 -0.37 -1.32 -0.45
N ILE A 95 -0.24 -0.01 -0.32
CA ILE A 95 -1.02 0.81 0.61
C ILE A 95 -1.99 1.63 -0.21
N MET A 96 -3.29 1.54 0.09
CA MET A 96 -4.33 2.30 -0.60
C MET A 96 -4.74 3.50 0.22
N LEU A 97 -4.82 4.66 -0.43
CA LEU A 97 -5.30 5.90 0.18
C LEU A 97 -6.69 6.26 -0.34
N THR A 98 -7.57 6.73 0.53
CA THR A 98 -8.91 7.19 0.13
C THR A 98 -9.40 8.34 1.00
N GLY A 99 -10.23 9.23 0.44
CA GLY A 99 -10.97 10.24 1.18
C GLY A 99 -12.19 9.69 1.93
N HIS A 100 -12.54 8.42 1.71
CA HIS A 100 -13.76 7.80 2.26
C HIS A 100 -13.42 6.58 3.12
N GLY A 101 -13.52 6.74 4.44
CA GLY A 101 -13.24 5.69 5.42
C GLY A 101 -14.40 4.76 5.73
N GLU A 102 -15.38 4.66 4.83
CA GLU A 102 -16.54 3.79 5.01
C GLU A 102 -16.11 2.32 5.09
N ARG A 103 -16.76 1.58 5.99
CA ARG A 103 -16.48 0.15 6.20
C ARG A 103 -16.53 -0.65 4.90
N SER A 104 -17.50 -0.37 4.02
CA SER A 104 -17.63 -1.02 2.73
C SER A 104 -16.41 -0.86 1.84
N ARG A 105 -15.78 0.32 1.83
CA ARG A 105 -14.54 0.58 1.09
C ARG A 105 -13.35 -0.15 1.68
N VAL A 106 -13.24 -0.16 3.00
CA VAL A 106 -12.15 -0.87 3.68
C VAL A 106 -12.24 -2.37 3.38
N VAL A 107 -13.42 -2.95 3.51
CA VAL A 107 -13.66 -4.37 3.19
C VAL A 107 -13.34 -4.66 1.72
N ALA A 108 -13.78 -3.79 0.80
CA ALA A 108 -13.47 -3.94 -0.61
C ALA A 108 -11.96 -3.90 -0.88
N ALA A 109 -11.23 -2.98 -0.26
CA ALA A 109 -9.77 -2.88 -0.40
C ALA A 109 -9.07 -4.15 0.11
N VAL A 110 -9.46 -4.64 1.27
CA VAL A 110 -8.90 -5.87 1.84
C VAL A 110 -9.15 -7.06 0.91
N ASN A 111 -10.37 -7.18 0.38
CA ASN A 111 -10.73 -8.25 -0.55
C ASN A 111 -10.00 -8.17 -1.89
N LEU A 112 -9.50 -7.00 -2.27
CA LEU A 112 -8.65 -6.82 -3.45
C LEU A 112 -7.22 -7.29 -3.25
N GLY A 113 -6.78 -7.45 -2.00
CA GLY A 113 -5.43 -7.89 -1.68
C GLY A 113 -4.45 -6.75 -1.42
N VAL A 114 -4.91 -5.59 -0.95
CA VAL A 114 -4.00 -4.54 -0.45
C VAL A 114 -3.39 -4.96 0.89
N ASN A 115 -2.19 -4.46 1.17
CA ASN A 115 -1.53 -4.72 2.44
C ASN A 115 -2.07 -3.83 3.55
N ASP A 116 -2.33 -2.57 3.22
CA ASP A 116 -2.83 -1.59 4.17
C ASP A 116 -3.72 -0.55 3.49
N PHE A 117 -4.49 0.15 4.31
CA PHE A 117 -5.45 1.13 3.88
C PHE A 117 -5.40 2.35 4.81
N LEU A 118 -5.33 3.55 4.25
CA LEU A 118 -5.31 4.79 5.01
C LEU A 118 -6.36 5.76 4.50
N VAL A 119 -7.01 6.47 5.41
CA VAL A 119 -8.01 7.51 5.11
C VAL A 119 -7.34 8.88 5.11
N LYS A 120 -7.61 9.68 4.09
CA LYS A 120 -7.12 11.06 4.00
C LYS A 120 -7.88 11.98 4.98
N PRO A 121 -7.24 12.96 5.58
CA PRO A 121 -5.84 13.36 5.42
C PRO A 121 -4.89 12.41 6.14
N VAL A 122 -3.81 12.02 5.47
CA VAL A 122 -2.81 11.08 6.01
C VAL A 122 -1.78 11.86 6.81
N SER A 123 -1.52 11.43 8.05
CA SER A 123 -0.43 11.97 8.85
C SER A 123 0.88 11.25 8.61
N THR A 124 2.00 11.92 8.86
CA THR A 124 3.33 11.30 8.84
C THR A 124 3.39 10.09 9.78
N LYS A 125 2.81 10.23 10.98
CA LYS A 125 2.78 9.15 11.98
C LYS A 125 2.02 7.92 11.47
N ALA A 126 0.85 8.12 10.85
CA ALA A 126 0.05 7.01 10.33
C ALA A 126 0.76 6.29 9.18
N LEU A 127 1.33 7.05 8.25
CA LEU A 127 2.07 6.48 7.12
C LEU A 127 3.33 5.74 7.59
N LEU A 128 4.08 6.33 8.52
CA LEU A 128 5.26 5.68 9.12
C LEU A 128 4.88 4.34 9.76
N ALA A 129 3.81 4.32 10.54
CA ALA A 129 3.35 3.10 11.22
C ALA A 129 3.06 1.97 10.21
N ARG A 130 2.47 2.28 9.06
CA ARG A 130 2.21 1.30 7.99
C ARG A 130 3.48 0.78 7.35
N LEU A 131 4.38 1.68 7.01
CA LEU A 131 5.66 1.30 6.40
C LEU A 131 6.50 0.44 7.35
N VAL A 132 6.56 0.80 8.62
CA VAL A 132 7.23 0.00 9.65
C VAL A 132 6.60 -1.39 9.76
N SER A 133 5.27 -1.47 9.76
CA SER A 133 4.55 -2.75 9.82
C SER A 133 4.87 -3.64 8.62
N LEU A 134 4.96 -3.10 7.43
CA LEU A 134 5.34 -3.85 6.23
C LEU A 134 6.73 -4.47 6.35
N ILE A 135 7.67 -3.75 6.97
CA ILE A 135 9.04 -4.22 7.17
C ILE A 135 9.15 -5.21 8.31
N ALA A 136 8.57 -4.86 9.47
CA ALA A 136 8.72 -5.62 10.71
C ALA A 136 7.82 -6.86 10.79
N ASN A 137 6.66 -6.80 10.15
CA ASN A 137 5.65 -7.87 10.18
C ASN A 137 5.16 -8.19 8.76
N PRO A 138 6.05 -8.65 7.85
CA PRO A 138 5.65 -8.99 6.50
C PRO A 138 4.65 -10.14 6.52
N ARG A 139 3.56 -10.01 5.77
CA ARG A 139 2.58 -11.07 5.60
C ARG A 139 2.90 -11.87 4.34
N ARG A 140 2.79 -13.19 4.45
CA ARG A 140 2.94 -14.09 3.32
C ARG A 140 1.84 -13.81 2.28
N MET A 141 2.19 -13.85 1.00
CA MET A 141 1.22 -13.80 -0.09
C MET A 141 0.59 -15.18 -0.28
N VAL A 142 -0.72 -15.21 -0.45
CA VAL A 142 -1.49 -16.44 -0.62
C VAL A 142 -2.44 -16.33 -1.80
N ARG A 143 -2.76 -17.48 -2.40
CA ARG A 143 -3.79 -17.61 -3.43
C ARG A 143 -4.89 -18.51 -2.90
N ILE A 144 -6.10 -17.95 -2.77
CA ILE A 144 -7.29 -18.66 -2.25
C ILE A 144 -8.44 -18.38 -3.21
N GLY A 145 -8.81 -19.35 -4.04
CA GLY A 145 -9.81 -19.12 -5.09
C GLY A 145 -9.38 -18.00 -6.01
N ASP A 146 -10.21 -16.97 -6.16
CA ASP A 146 -9.91 -15.78 -6.98
C ASP A 146 -9.09 -14.73 -6.24
N TYR A 147 -8.88 -14.91 -4.94
CA TYR A 147 -8.09 -14.00 -4.14
C TYR A 147 -6.60 -14.27 -4.30
N TYR A 148 -5.84 -13.22 -4.60
CA TYR A 148 -4.38 -13.20 -4.48
C TYR A 148 -3.96 -11.98 -3.70
N GLY A 149 -3.24 -12.17 -2.62
CA GLY A 149 -2.81 -11.05 -1.78
C GLY A 149 -2.20 -11.52 -0.47
N PRO A 150 -1.95 -10.58 0.45
CA PRO A 150 -1.46 -10.91 1.77
C PRO A 150 -2.40 -11.88 2.48
N GLU A 151 -1.82 -12.82 3.23
CA GLU A 151 -2.59 -13.74 4.05
C GLU A 151 -3.55 -12.97 4.97
N PRO A 152 -4.87 -13.25 4.92
CA PRO A 152 -5.83 -12.54 5.75
C PRO A 152 -5.48 -12.64 7.23
N ARG A 153 -5.66 -11.55 7.95
CA ARG A 153 -5.48 -11.56 9.41
C ARG A 153 -6.51 -12.49 10.03
N ARG A 154 -6.08 -13.33 10.98
CA ARG A 154 -6.99 -14.24 11.67
C ARG A 154 -8.00 -13.45 12.48
N LEU A 155 -9.27 -13.88 12.42
CA LEU A 155 -10.37 -13.27 13.20
C LEU A 155 -10.07 -13.19 14.69
N SER A 156 -9.31 -14.15 15.24
CA SER A 156 -8.89 -14.16 16.63
C SER A 156 -7.99 -12.98 17.03
N ASN A 157 -7.41 -12.29 16.06
CA ASN A 157 -6.57 -11.11 16.27
C ASN A 157 -7.34 -9.80 16.02
N LEU A 158 -8.63 -9.88 15.66
CA LEU A 158 -9.48 -8.71 15.52
C LEU A 158 -9.87 -8.24 16.91
N LYS A 159 -9.45 -7.06 17.27
CA LYS A 159 -9.98 -6.33 18.43
C LYS A 159 -11.46 -6.02 18.23
N PRO A 160 -12.24 -5.80 19.29
CA PRO A 160 -13.64 -5.39 19.18
C PRO A 160 -13.83 -4.24 18.20
N GLU A 161 -14.97 -4.13 17.57
CA GLU A 161 -15.26 -3.20 16.46
C GLU A 161 -14.86 -1.73 16.72
N SER A 162 -14.83 -1.29 17.97
CA SER A 162 -14.40 0.05 18.36
C SER A 162 -12.89 0.29 18.29
N GLU A 163 -12.10 -0.76 18.15
CA GLU A 163 -10.63 -0.72 18.13
C GLU A 163 -10.02 -1.32 16.86
N VAL A 164 -10.87 -1.73 15.91
CA VAL A 164 -10.37 -2.23 14.65
C VAL A 164 -9.75 -1.08 13.88
N ALA A 165 -8.45 -0.92 14.04
CA ALA A 165 -7.68 -0.28 13.01
C ALA A 165 -7.85 -1.15 11.76
N TRP A 166 -8.65 -0.71 10.83
CA TRP A 166 -8.86 -1.31 9.53
C TRP A 166 -7.61 -1.13 8.68
N VAL A 167 -6.68 -1.92 9.03
CA VAL A 167 -5.36 -1.79 8.49
C VAL A 167 -4.74 -3.13 8.31
#